data_129b66c114e4635dc339298efd759c35
#
_entry.id   129b66c114e4635dc339298efd759c35
#
_cell.length_a   1.000
_cell.length_b   1.000
_cell.length_c   1.000
_cell.angle_alpha   90.00
_cell.angle_beta   90.00
_cell.angle_gamma   90.00
#
_symmetry.space_group_name_H-M   'P 1'
#
loop_
_entity.id
_entity.type
_entity.pdbx_description
1 polymer ?
#
loop_
_entity_poly.entity_id
_entity_poly.type
_entity_poly.pdbx_seq_one_letter_code
_entity_poly.pdbx_strand_id
1 'polypeptide(L)'
;MSLYTNAIRDQRVRDYLPPVRVVASEGVEHPEFFINRIIYQSFTTATGNDYQVLKPGAWILLDFGREIAGGIKLTTGGRNGDGVVRVRFGESVSEAMSSPNQDHGIHDDILKLPMLGSRDFGSTGFRFVRIDGVEGNNCLLGIIAVAVYHDLPRIGAFECSDQRINRIYETAVYTVHLTMQDYIYDGIKRDRLVWLGDLNPEIRVILSTFDDYSLIRRSMDYVREQTPLPRYMNNMMSYSLWWVINQYDLYWHSGNIEYLREQHEYLVGVVHHFAGMIDESGRTTRPCFLDWPTSENPEAQLAGGHGLFALMFDRAARLLQTLGDMENSQFARNCRQRMQAFVPDCKGNKTAAAILTLAGITDASNVLTTDCTNGVSTFYGYYMLLAQPVQSALEVMRRYWGAMLDYGATTFWEDFNLDWVKNASPIDELPVPGKDDLHKDFGNYCYKGLRHSLCHGWSGGPAAFLMEKVLGVSIAEPGAGSLLIQPELGDLEYAKGVFPTPHGPVRISKKRGEKPQIIAPDGVKITIVDK
;
A
#
# COMPACT_ATOMS: atom_id res chain seq x y z
N MET A 1 -21.92 1.07 23.83
CA MET A 1 -21.52 1.92 24.98
C MET A 1 -20.26 1.30 25.59
N SER A 2 -19.16 2.04 25.79
CA SER A 2 -17.96 1.50 26.44
C SER A 2 -18.23 1.31 27.94
N LEU A 3 -17.72 0.21 28.52
CA LEU A 3 -17.73 -0.02 29.96
C LEU A 3 -16.77 0.93 30.72
N TYR A 4 -15.85 1.54 30.00
CA TYR A 4 -14.80 2.40 30.53
C TYR A 4 -14.91 3.81 29.93
N THR A 5 -14.93 4.84 30.78
CA THR A 5 -15.16 6.22 30.35
C THR A 5 -14.02 6.87 29.61
N ASN A 6 -12.79 6.38 29.81
CA ASN A 6 -11.56 6.93 29.20
C ASN A 6 -10.84 5.95 28.29
N ALA A 7 -11.56 4.94 27.74
CA ALA A 7 -10.97 3.95 26.86
C ALA A 7 -11.04 4.41 25.41
N ILE A 8 -9.93 4.28 24.70
CA ILE A 8 -9.90 4.31 23.23
C ILE A 8 -10.36 2.92 22.77
N ARG A 9 -11.41 2.86 21.98
CA ARG A 9 -11.90 1.62 21.41
C ARG A 9 -11.13 1.32 20.13
N ASP A 10 -10.51 0.15 20.07
CA ASP A 10 -9.97 -0.40 18.83
C ASP A 10 -11.14 -0.71 17.87
N GLN A 11 -11.07 -0.18 16.66
CA GLN A 11 -12.09 -0.37 15.62
C GLN A 11 -11.76 -1.53 14.69
N ARG A 12 -10.57 -2.12 14.84
CA ARG A 12 -10.15 -3.27 14.05
C ARG A 12 -10.81 -4.54 14.56
N VAL A 13 -10.97 -5.49 13.65
CA VAL A 13 -11.44 -6.86 13.95
C VAL A 13 -10.27 -7.82 14.01
N ARG A 14 -10.55 -9.03 14.51
CA ARG A 14 -9.58 -10.13 14.56
C ARG A 14 -10.20 -11.36 13.96
N ASP A 15 -9.54 -11.89 12.93
CA ASP A 15 -9.85 -13.17 12.33
C ASP A 15 -8.81 -14.22 12.72
N TYR A 16 -9.27 -15.44 12.91
CA TYR A 16 -8.46 -16.59 13.26
C TYR A 16 -8.28 -17.50 12.04
N LEU A 17 -7.07 -17.54 11.49
CA LEU A 17 -6.76 -18.25 10.25
C LEU A 17 -5.86 -19.44 10.53
N PRO A 18 -6.22 -20.66 10.07
CA PRO A 18 -5.35 -21.81 10.16
C PRO A 18 -4.25 -21.72 9.09
N PRO A 19 -3.10 -22.37 9.29
CA PRO A 19 -2.15 -22.57 8.22
C PRO A 19 -2.76 -23.46 7.13
N VAL A 20 -2.36 -23.19 5.88
CA VAL A 20 -2.87 -23.92 4.71
C VAL A 20 -1.88 -24.95 4.17
N ARG A 21 -0.60 -24.83 4.55
CA ARG A 21 0.48 -25.71 4.08
C ARG A 21 1.59 -25.82 5.12
N VAL A 22 2.17 -27.01 5.23
CA VAL A 22 3.50 -27.20 5.82
C VAL A 22 4.51 -27.01 4.70
N VAL A 23 5.41 -26.04 4.85
CA VAL A 23 6.50 -25.82 3.88
C VAL A 23 7.62 -26.82 4.13
N ALA A 24 8.01 -26.96 5.41
CA ALA A 24 9.03 -27.90 5.85
C ALA A 24 8.89 -28.17 7.35
N SER A 25 9.44 -29.29 7.80
CA SER A 25 9.50 -29.63 9.24
C SER A 25 10.62 -30.63 9.51
N GLU A 26 11.08 -30.68 10.75
CA GLU A 26 12.04 -31.67 11.22
C GLU A 26 11.69 -32.08 12.66
N GLY A 27 11.70 -33.38 12.94
CA GLY A 27 11.42 -33.92 14.27
C GLY A 27 9.97 -33.82 14.74
N VAL A 28 9.03 -33.50 13.84
CA VAL A 28 7.57 -33.45 14.07
C VAL A 28 6.93 -34.69 13.44
N GLU A 29 6.17 -35.47 14.19
CA GLU A 29 5.64 -36.78 13.71
C GLU A 29 4.53 -36.60 12.65
N HIS A 30 3.60 -35.66 12.90
CA HIS A 30 2.44 -35.37 12.02
C HIS A 30 2.29 -33.87 11.81
N PRO A 31 3.17 -33.23 11.02
CA PRO A 31 3.15 -31.78 10.83
C PRO A 31 1.86 -31.27 10.16
N GLU A 32 1.20 -32.07 9.31
CA GLU A 32 -0.08 -31.78 8.65
C GLU A 32 -1.27 -31.64 9.63
N PHE A 33 -1.08 -32.07 10.89
CA PHE A 33 -2.08 -31.96 11.96
C PHE A 33 -2.61 -30.53 12.14
N PHE A 34 -1.79 -29.52 11.88
CA PHE A 34 -2.16 -28.12 12.08
C PHE A 34 -2.91 -27.52 10.88
N ILE A 35 -2.91 -28.20 9.71
CA ILE A 35 -3.46 -27.65 8.48
C ILE A 35 -4.98 -27.59 8.52
N ASN A 36 -5.54 -26.44 8.15
CA ASN A 36 -6.99 -26.17 8.16
C ASN A 36 -7.67 -26.41 9.52
N ARG A 37 -6.89 -26.40 10.60
CA ARG A 37 -7.39 -26.66 11.96
C ARG A 37 -7.43 -25.36 12.76
N ILE A 38 -8.64 -24.95 13.19
CA ILE A 38 -8.85 -23.75 14.01
C ILE A 38 -9.09 -24.16 15.45
N ILE A 39 -8.07 -24.10 16.28
CA ILE A 39 -8.15 -24.24 17.74
C ILE A 39 -7.48 -23.02 18.35
N TYR A 40 -8.28 -22.04 18.75
CA TYR A 40 -7.80 -20.78 19.32
C TYR A 40 -7.87 -20.71 20.84
N GLN A 41 -8.49 -21.71 21.47
CA GLN A 41 -8.62 -21.81 22.92
C GLN A 41 -8.83 -23.26 23.34
N SER A 42 -8.33 -23.64 24.52
CA SER A 42 -8.67 -24.87 25.20
C SER A 42 -9.86 -24.62 26.13
N PHE A 43 -10.99 -25.27 25.87
CA PHE A 43 -12.24 -25.08 26.64
C PHE A 43 -12.53 -26.19 27.62
N THR A 44 -11.72 -27.25 27.66
CA THR A 44 -11.91 -28.42 28.53
C THR A 44 -10.55 -29.01 28.91
N THR A 45 -10.49 -29.65 30.08
CA THR A 45 -9.33 -30.44 30.50
C THR A 45 -9.31 -31.84 29.90
N ALA A 46 -10.37 -32.29 29.26
CA ALA A 46 -10.45 -33.54 28.53
C ALA A 46 -9.72 -33.40 27.18
N THR A 47 -8.42 -33.35 27.20
CA THR A 47 -7.61 -33.45 26.01
C THR A 47 -7.34 -34.89 25.73
N GLY A 48 -7.98 -35.47 24.71
CA GLY A 48 -7.60 -36.75 24.13
C GLY A 48 -6.18 -36.69 23.55
N ASN A 49 -5.84 -37.67 22.70
CA ASN A 49 -4.52 -37.68 22.00
C ASN A 49 -4.45 -36.66 20.85
N ASP A 50 -5.24 -35.60 20.87
CA ASP A 50 -5.37 -34.64 19.80
C ASP A 50 -4.39 -33.46 19.93
N TYR A 51 -3.11 -33.77 20.10
CA TYR A 51 -2.04 -32.76 20.12
C TYR A 51 -0.78 -33.29 19.43
N GLN A 52 0.06 -32.40 18.98
CA GLN A 52 1.40 -32.69 18.51
C GLN A 52 2.44 -32.20 19.52
N VAL A 53 3.53 -32.97 19.68
CA VAL A 53 4.62 -32.61 20.58
C VAL A 53 5.77 -32.05 19.79
N LEU A 54 6.12 -30.81 20.07
CA LEU A 54 7.31 -30.17 19.54
C LEU A 54 8.44 -30.25 20.56
N LYS A 55 9.30 -31.29 20.40
CA LYS A 55 10.46 -31.55 21.28
C LYS A 55 11.58 -30.52 21.04
N PRO A 56 12.53 -30.37 21.98
CA PRO A 56 13.74 -29.59 21.76
C PRO A 56 14.48 -30.02 20.48
N GLY A 57 14.78 -29.04 19.59
CA GLY A 57 15.42 -29.26 18.29
C GLY A 57 14.46 -29.60 17.15
N ALA A 58 13.21 -29.97 17.44
CA ALA A 58 12.19 -30.11 16.39
C ALA A 58 11.67 -28.75 15.97
N TRP A 59 11.27 -28.63 14.70
CA TRP A 59 10.71 -27.38 14.17
C TRP A 59 9.69 -27.63 13.04
N ILE A 60 8.83 -26.65 12.84
CA ILE A 60 7.84 -26.64 11.76
C ILE A 60 7.79 -25.24 11.14
N LEU A 61 7.73 -25.17 9.80
CA LEU A 61 7.49 -23.97 9.01
C LEU A 61 6.12 -24.06 8.34
N LEU A 62 5.26 -23.13 8.67
CA LEU A 62 3.87 -23.06 8.20
C LEU A 62 3.66 -21.88 7.26
N ASP A 63 2.87 -22.09 6.20
CA ASP A 63 2.37 -21.06 5.27
C ASP A 63 0.89 -20.81 5.57
N PHE A 64 0.52 -19.56 5.76
CA PHE A 64 -0.87 -19.11 5.96
C PHE A 64 -1.58 -18.73 4.65
N GLY A 65 -0.94 -18.94 3.52
CA GLY A 65 -1.49 -18.79 2.18
C GLY A 65 -1.48 -17.37 1.62
N ARG A 66 -1.39 -16.36 2.47
CA ARG A 66 -1.31 -14.95 2.09
C ARG A 66 -0.69 -14.11 3.19
N GLU A 67 -0.24 -12.93 2.83
CA GLU A 67 0.30 -11.95 3.77
C GLU A 67 -0.77 -11.53 4.78
N ILE A 68 -0.38 -11.35 6.05
CA ILE A 68 -1.25 -11.04 7.19
C ILE A 68 -0.61 -9.92 8.01
N ALA A 69 -1.39 -8.93 8.40
CA ALA A 69 -1.03 -8.01 9.48
C ALA A 69 -1.57 -8.56 10.81
N GLY A 70 -0.68 -8.84 11.78
CA GLY A 70 -1.10 -9.38 13.06
C GLY A 70 -0.06 -10.24 13.76
N GLY A 71 -0.48 -11.36 14.34
CA GLY A 71 0.39 -12.28 15.05
C GLY A 71 -0.10 -13.72 14.99
N ILE A 72 0.37 -14.54 15.89
CA ILE A 72 -0.10 -15.92 16.05
C ILE A 72 -0.67 -16.17 17.43
N LYS A 73 -1.48 -17.21 17.51
CA LYS A 73 -1.94 -17.81 18.76
C LYS A 73 -1.56 -19.27 18.78
N LEU A 74 -0.83 -19.68 19.83
CA LEU A 74 -0.47 -21.06 20.13
C LEU A 74 -1.40 -21.58 21.21
N THR A 75 -2.12 -22.66 20.93
CA THR A 75 -3.00 -23.32 21.91
C THR A 75 -2.36 -24.60 22.39
N THR A 76 -2.27 -24.77 23.70
CA THR A 76 -1.60 -25.88 24.35
C THR A 76 -2.59 -26.77 25.10
N GLY A 77 -2.24 -28.04 25.20
CA GLY A 77 -2.99 -29.04 25.95
C GLY A 77 -2.09 -30.18 26.39
N GLY A 78 -2.56 -31.02 27.33
CA GLY A 78 -1.82 -32.14 27.83
C GLY A 78 -1.17 -31.89 29.19
N ARG A 79 -0.81 -33.01 29.89
CA ARG A 79 -0.34 -32.97 31.27
C ARG A 79 1.13 -32.51 31.45
N ASN A 80 1.89 -32.42 30.36
CA ASN A 80 3.31 -32.03 30.36
C ASN A 80 3.60 -30.91 29.38
N GLY A 81 2.67 -29.95 29.24
CA GLY A 81 2.67 -28.96 28.17
C GLY A 81 3.38 -27.65 28.45
N ASP A 82 4.12 -27.54 29.57
CA ASP A 82 4.92 -26.34 29.85
C ASP A 82 6.28 -26.45 29.15
N GLY A 83 6.37 -25.89 28.00
CA GLY A 83 7.60 -25.86 27.23
C GLY A 83 7.97 -24.47 26.79
N VAL A 84 9.10 -24.39 26.11
CA VAL A 84 9.61 -23.16 25.51
C VAL A 84 9.77 -23.37 24.01
N VAL A 85 9.21 -22.45 23.24
CA VAL A 85 9.35 -22.42 21.78
C VAL A 85 10.00 -21.11 21.33
N ARG A 86 10.68 -21.15 20.20
CA ARG A 86 11.03 -19.94 19.44
C ARG A 86 10.05 -19.78 18.30
N VAL A 87 9.55 -18.56 18.11
CA VAL A 87 8.69 -18.20 16.99
C VAL A 87 9.43 -17.23 16.10
N ARG A 88 9.39 -17.48 14.79
CA ARG A 88 9.97 -16.61 13.76
C ARG A 88 8.93 -16.33 12.68
N PHE A 89 8.72 -15.06 12.40
CA PHE A 89 7.86 -14.58 11.32
C PHE A 89 8.66 -14.32 10.05
N GLY A 90 8.00 -14.41 8.91
CA GLY A 90 8.58 -14.02 7.62
C GLY A 90 7.49 -13.69 6.59
N GLU A 91 7.74 -12.67 5.79
CA GLU A 91 6.98 -12.40 4.56
C GLU A 91 7.39 -13.36 3.43
N SER A 92 8.55 -14.03 3.58
CA SER A 92 9.03 -15.10 2.71
C SER A 92 9.48 -16.32 3.52
N VAL A 93 9.62 -17.46 2.83
CA VAL A 93 10.18 -18.67 3.40
C VAL A 93 11.60 -18.43 3.90
N SER A 94 12.43 -17.74 3.13
CA SER A 94 13.82 -17.45 3.49
C SER A 94 13.92 -16.56 4.74
N GLU A 95 13.03 -15.60 4.90
CA GLU A 95 12.97 -14.77 6.11
C GLU A 95 12.62 -15.60 7.34
N ALA A 96 11.55 -16.41 7.30
CA ALA A 96 11.16 -17.27 8.41
C ALA A 96 12.23 -18.35 8.75
N MET A 97 13.04 -18.75 7.76
CA MET A 97 14.13 -19.70 7.93
C MET A 97 15.46 -19.05 8.32
N SER A 98 15.59 -17.73 8.27
CA SER A 98 16.83 -17.02 8.61
C SER A 98 17.22 -17.23 10.08
N SER A 99 18.47 -16.94 10.41
CA SER A 99 18.91 -16.93 11.80
C SER A 99 18.27 -15.79 12.58
N PRO A 100 17.96 -15.95 13.86
CA PRO A 100 17.45 -14.88 14.70
C PRO A 100 18.36 -13.65 14.68
N ASN A 101 17.75 -12.46 14.74
CA ASN A 101 18.44 -11.16 14.74
C ASN A 101 19.22 -10.81 13.45
N GLN A 102 18.83 -11.40 12.31
CA GLN A 102 19.39 -11.05 11.00
C GLN A 102 18.52 -10.03 10.25
N ASP A 103 18.43 -8.81 10.76
CA ASP A 103 17.81 -7.64 10.11
C ASP A 103 16.52 -7.93 9.31
N HIS A 104 15.69 -8.82 9.84
CA HIS A 104 14.34 -9.10 9.37
C HIS A 104 13.31 -8.54 10.36
N GLY A 105 12.06 -9.02 10.34
CA GLY A 105 11.03 -8.56 11.26
C GLY A 105 11.45 -8.64 12.74
N ILE A 106 11.03 -7.65 13.50
CA ILE A 106 11.39 -7.41 14.90
C ILE A 106 10.74 -8.38 15.91
N HIS A 107 9.97 -9.35 15.44
CA HIS A 107 9.11 -10.22 16.28
C HIS A 107 9.58 -11.67 16.31
N ASP A 108 10.89 -11.85 16.43
CA ASP A 108 11.51 -13.14 16.60
C ASP A 108 11.88 -13.32 18.07
N ASP A 109 11.21 -14.23 18.80
CA ASP A 109 11.38 -14.34 20.25
C ASP A 109 11.17 -15.75 20.77
N ILE A 110 11.59 -15.96 22.01
CA ILE A 110 11.43 -17.18 22.78
C ILE A 110 10.25 -17.05 23.74
N LEU A 111 9.31 -17.99 23.65
CA LEU A 111 8.07 -17.97 24.41
C LEU A 111 7.96 -19.16 25.34
N LYS A 112 7.66 -18.89 26.62
CA LYS A 112 7.19 -19.92 27.54
C LYS A 112 5.71 -20.15 27.30
N LEU A 113 5.34 -21.40 27.03
CA LEU A 113 3.95 -21.80 26.82
C LEU A 113 3.27 -22.19 28.14
N PRO A 114 1.97 -21.91 28.31
CA PRO A 114 1.21 -22.42 29.45
C PRO A 114 1.00 -23.93 29.30
N MET A 115 0.85 -24.65 30.41
CA MET A 115 0.51 -26.06 30.39
C MET A 115 -0.84 -26.35 29.74
N LEU A 116 -1.85 -25.53 30.05
CA LEU A 116 -3.18 -25.54 29.46
C LEU A 116 -3.60 -24.11 29.16
N GLY A 117 -3.97 -23.83 27.91
CA GLY A 117 -4.43 -22.50 27.53
C GLY A 117 -3.96 -22.05 26.16
N SER A 118 -3.80 -20.76 25.99
CA SER A 118 -3.29 -20.18 24.75
C SER A 118 -2.30 -19.05 25.03
N ARG A 119 -1.40 -18.82 24.09
CA ARG A 119 -0.44 -17.72 24.09
C ARG A 119 -0.51 -16.97 22.77
N ASP A 120 -0.85 -15.69 22.85
CA ASP A 120 -0.78 -14.76 21.71
C ASP A 120 0.64 -14.20 21.63
N PHE A 121 1.14 -14.04 20.40
CA PHE A 121 2.45 -13.47 20.15
C PHE A 121 2.53 -12.79 18.79
N GLY A 122 3.26 -11.68 18.74
CA GLY A 122 3.56 -10.93 17.54
C GLY A 122 2.49 -9.87 17.18
N SER A 123 2.96 -8.86 16.47
CA SER A 123 2.16 -7.83 15.81
C SER A 123 3.01 -7.30 14.66
N THR A 124 2.98 -7.97 13.51
CA THR A 124 3.86 -7.69 12.36
C THR A 124 3.19 -8.10 11.05
N GLY A 125 3.84 -7.83 9.92
CA GLY A 125 3.52 -8.41 8.63
C GLY A 125 4.17 -9.78 8.47
N PHE A 126 3.42 -10.79 8.01
CA PHE A 126 3.96 -12.11 7.74
C PHE A 126 3.00 -12.95 6.88
N ARG A 127 3.57 -13.92 6.18
CA ARG A 127 2.85 -15.05 5.58
C ARG A 127 3.30 -16.37 6.17
N PHE A 128 4.55 -16.47 6.59
CA PHE A 128 5.19 -17.68 7.08
C PHE A 128 5.54 -17.56 8.55
N VAL A 129 5.38 -18.67 9.26
CA VAL A 129 5.80 -18.75 10.67
C VAL A 129 6.59 -20.05 10.88
N ARG A 130 7.79 -19.91 11.42
CA ARG A 130 8.57 -21.03 11.91
C ARG A 130 8.48 -21.11 13.43
N ILE A 131 8.24 -22.31 13.93
CA ILE A 131 8.21 -22.59 15.37
C ILE A 131 9.23 -23.68 15.67
N ASP A 132 10.18 -23.37 16.54
CA ASP A 132 11.21 -24.32 17.00
C ASP A 132 10.93 -24.69 18.45
N GLY A 133 11.01 -25.96 18.80
CA GLY A 133 11.05 -26.45 20.18
C GLY A 133 12.41 -26.14 20.81
N VAL A 134 12.41 -25.41 21.93
CA VAL A 134 13.64 -25.00 22.64
C VAL A 134 13.84 -25.82 23.91
N GLU A 135 12.80 -25.96 24.73
CA GLU A 135 12.88 -26.67 26.02
C GLU A 135 11.54 -27.34 26.33
N GLY A 136 11.60 -28.46 27.05
CA GLY A 136 10.42 -29.20 27.50
C GLY A 136 9.65 -29.90 26.37
N ASN A 137 8.43 -30.36 26.69
CA ASN A 137 7.52 -30.96 25.73
C ASN A 137 6.40 -29.97 25.39
N ASN A 138 6.51 -29.35 24.22
CA ASN A 138 5.51 -28.38 23.76
C ASN A 138 4.33 -29.14 23.14
N CYS A 139 3.28 -29.42 23.94
CA CYS A 139 2.05 -30.09 23.47
C CYS A 139 1.13 -29.08 22.82
N LEU A 140 1.14 -28.99 21.48
CA LEU A 140 0.36 -28.03 20.71
C LEU A 140 -0.92 -28.67 20.18
N LEU A 141 -2.06 -28.06 20.50
CA LEU A 141 -3.39 -28.39 19.97
C LEU A 141 -3.68 -27.60 18.69
N GLY A 142 -3.21 -26.36 18.60
CA GLY A 142 -3.45 -25.48 17.47
C GLY A 142 -2.38 -24.41 17.32
N ILE A 143 -2.12 -24.06 16.06
CA ILE A 143 -1.28 -22.94 15.64
C ILE A 143 -2.11 -22.17 14.63
N ILE A 144 -2.50 -20.94 14.96
CA ILE A 144 -3.32 -20.10 14.08
C ILE A 144 -2.75 -18.68 13.98
N ALA A 145 -2.95 -18.04 12.84
CA ALA A 145 -2.73 -16.62 12.71
C ALA A 145 -3.90 -15.84 13.31
N VAL A 146 -3.59 -14.68 13.87
CA VAL A 146 -4.55 -13.67 14.35
C VAL A 146 -4.39 -12.47 13.43
N ALA A 147 -5.20 -12.41 12.37
CA ALA A 147 -5.24 -11.29 11.45
C ALA A 147 -5.95 -10.11 12.10
N VAL A 148 -5.37 -8.91 11.99
CA VAL A 148 -5.90 -7.67 12.56
C VAL A 148 -6.03 -6.64 11.45
N TYR A 149 -7.25 -6.15 11.20
CA TYR A 149 -7.53 -5.22 10.11
C TYR A 149 -8.83 -4.45 10.35
N HIS A 150 -9.07 -3.38 9.58
CA HIS A 150 -10.36 -2.71 9.55
C HIS A 150 -11.34 -3.48 8.66
N ASP A 151 -12.47 -3.91 9.24
CA ASP A 151 -13.59 -4.52 8.50
C ASP A 151 -14.44 -3.42 7.86
N LEU A 152 -13.97 -2.91 6.72
CA LEU A 152 -14.61 -1.84 5.98
C LEU A 152 -15.41 -2.40 4.80
N PRO A 153 -16.62 -1.86 4.53
CA PRO A 153 -17.37 -2.23 3.35
C PRO A 153 -16.57 -1.94 2.07
N ARG A 154 -16.25 -2.97 1.33
CA ARG A 154 -15.64 -2.87 0.02
C ARG A 154 -16.73 -2.65 -1.03
N ILE A 155 -16.88 -1.40 -1.48
CA ILE A 155 -17.85 -0.99 -2.49
C ILE A 155 -17.24 -1.04 -3.89
N GLY A 156 -16.00 -0.56 -4.02
CA GLY A 156 -15.27 -0.52 -5.28
C GLY A 156 -14.90 -1.91 -5.78
N ALA A 157 -15.04 -2.12 -7.10
CA ALA A 157 -14.70 -3.36 -7.76
C ALA A 157 -14.26 -3.10 -9.20
N PHE A 158 -13.34 -3.92 -9.70
CA PHE A 158 -12.88 -3.89 -11.07
C PHE A 158 -12.75 -5.31 -11.64
N GLU A 159 -13.17 -5.51 -12.87
CA GLU A 159 -12.97 -6.73 -13.64
C GLU A 159 -12.78 -6.40 -15.11
N CYS A 160 -11.86 -7.08 -15.76
CA CYS A 160 -11.64 -6.97 -17.20
C CYS A 160 -11.40 -8.33 -17.87
N SER A 161 -11.21 -8.34 -19.17
CA SER A 161 -10.96 -9.56 -19.97
C SER A 161 -9.62 -10.25 -19.68
N ASP A 162 -8.70 -9.58 -18.96
CA ASP A 162 -7.37 -10.10 -18.64
C ASP A 162 -7.30 -10.54 -17.16
N GLN A 163 -7.19 -11.84 -16.93
CA GLN A 163 -7.14 -12.40 -15.58
C GLN A 163 -5.89 -11.97 -14.79
N ARG A 164 -4.77 -11.68 -15.49
CA ARG A 164 -3.55 -11.20 -14.84
C ARG A 164 -3.77 -9.79 -14.27
N ILE A 165 -4.42 -8.91 -15.03
CA ILE A 165 -4.81 -7.56 -14.58
C ILE A 165 -5.80 -7.65 -13.42
N ASN A 166 -6.78 -8.56 -13.47
CA ASN A 166 -7.72 -8.78 -12.37
C ASN A 166 -6.99 -9.20 -11.08
N ARG A 167 -6.03 -10.11 -11.18
CA ARG A 167 -5.20 -10.50 -10.02
C ARG A 167 -4.37 -9.34 -9.49
N ILE A 168 -3.80 -8.51 -10.35
CA ILE A 168 -3.05 -7.30 -9.96
C ILE A 168 -3.97 -6.34 -9.20
N TYR A 169 -5.19 -6.11 -9.69
CA TYR A 169 -6.17 -5.27 -8.99
C TYR A 169 -6.47 -5.78 -7.58
N GLU A 170 -6.82 -7.06 -7.44
CA GLU A 170 -7.15 -7.66 -6.15
C GLU A 170 -5.97 -7.64 -5.17
N THR A 171 -4.76 -7.92 -5.65
CA THR A 171 -3.54 -7.87 -4.84
C THR A 171 -3.21 -6.45 -4.39
N ALA A 172 -3.38 -5.45 -5.27
CA ALA A 172 -3.16 -4.04 -4.96
C ALA A 172 -4.13 -3.54 -3.88
N VAL A 173 -5.42 -3.85 -4.02
CA VAL A 173 -6.44 -3.52 -3.00
C VAL A 173 -6.12 -4.21 -1.67
N TYR A 174 -5.75 -5.49 -1.71
CA TYR A 174 -5.39 -6.22 -0.50
C TYR A 174 -4.15 -5.65 0.20
N THR A 175 -3.12 -5.27 -0.57
CA THR A 175 -1.91 -4.63 -0.04
C THR A 175 -2.27 -3.38 0.76
N VAL A 176 -3.07 -2.47 0.18
CA VAL A 176 -3.49 -1.24 0.86
C VAL A 176 -4.42 -1.52 2.03
N HIS A 177 -5.31 -2.51 1.93
CA HIS A 177 -6.19 -2.85 3.05
C HIS A 177 -5.41 -3.31 4.29
N LEU A 178 -4.32 -4.05 4.12
CA LEU A 178 -3.48 -4.48 5.24
C LEU A 178 -2.76 -3.31 5.93
N THR A 179 -2.42 -2.24 5.20
CA THR A 179 -1.79 -1.04 5.79
C THR A 179 -2.77 -0.17 6.59
N MET A 180 -4.07 -0.36 6.42
CA MET A 180 -5.12 0.34 7.17
C MET A 180 -5.22 -0.24 8.58
N GLN A 181 -4.47 0.32 9.52
CA GLN A 181 -4.35 -0.11 10.91
C GLN A 181 -4.86 0.98 11.87
N ASP A 182 -4.17 1.34 12.95
CA ASP A 182 -4.55 2.48 13.82
C ASP A 182 -4.54 3.80 13.04
N TYR A 183 -3.66 3.87 12.09
CA TYR A 183 -3.52 4.84 11.02
C TYR A 183 -3.29 4.09 9.70
N ILE A 184 -3.16 4.79 8.62
CA ILE A 184 -2.66 4.20 7.38
C ILE A 184 -1.13 4.18 7.48
N TYR A 185 -0.55 2.98 7.51
CA TYR A 185 0.89 2.75 7.60
C TYR A 185 1.49 2.58 6.20
N ASP A 186 2.74 2.90 6.05
CA ASP A 186 3.55 2.62 4.85
C ASP A 186 3.61 1.12 4.52
N GLY A 187 3.79 0.31 5.56
CA GLY A 187 3.87 -1.16 5.47
C GLY A 187 3.47 -1.83 6.78
N ILE A 188 3.42 -3.16 6.80
CA ILE A 188 2.94 -3.92 7.96
C ILE A 188 4.06 -4.64 8.73
N LYS A 189 5.24 -4.85 8.13
CA LYS A 189 6.37 -5.51 8.78
C LYS A 189 7.21 -4.55 9.61
N ARG A 190 7.68 -3.47 9.01
CA ARG A 190 8.57 -2.49 9.62
C ARG A 190 8.13 -1.06 9.33
N ASP A 191 8.82 -0.08 9.91
CA ASP A 191 8.46 1.31 10.05
C ASP A 191 7.08 1.46 10.67
N ARG A 192 6.00 1.08 9.99
CA ARG A 192 4.62 1.12 10.49
C ARG A 192 4.25 2.52 10.96
N LEU A 193 4.61 3.49 10.12
CA LEU A 193 4.43 4.91 10.35
C LEU A 193 3.51 5.51 9.29
N VAL A 194 3.05 6.72 9.57
CA VAL A 194 2.31 7.52 8.58
C VAL A 194 3.29 8.34 7.78
N TRP A 195 3.54 7.93 6.54
CA TRP A 195 4.40 8.63 5.59
C TRP A 195 3.55 9.35 4.54
N LEU A 196 3.53 10.70 4.55
CA LEU A 196 2.56 11.50 3.76
C LEU A 196 2.74 11.39 2.23
N GLY A 197 3.94 11.04 1.76
CA GLY A 197 4.17 10.76 0.34
C GLY A 197 3.58 9.43 -0.06
N ASP A 198 3.88 8.38 0.70
CA ASP A 198 3.38 7.01 0.54
C ASP A 198 1.86 6.97 0.54
N LEU A 199 1.27 7.80 1.40
CA LEU A 199 -0.17 7.88 1.60
C LEU A 199 -0.94 8.29 0.33
N ASN A 200 -0.34 8.98 -0.64
CA ASN A 200 -1.10 9.44 -1.82
C ASN A 200 -1.62 8.28 -2.69
N PRO A 201 -0.82 7.32 -3.17
CA PRO A 201 -1.36 6.16 -3.87
C PRO A 201 -2.31 5.33 -3.01
N GLU A 202 -2.08 5.20 -1.70
CA GLU A 202 -2.98 4.50 -0.77
C GLU A 202 -4.35 5.18 -0.68
N ILE A 203 -4.38 6.51 -0.49
CA ILE A 203 -5.61 7.31 -0.49
C ILE A 203 -6.40 7.09 -1.78
N ARG A 204 -5.75 7.11 -2.94
CA ARG A 204 -6.41 6.90 -4.24
C ARG A 204 -7.06 5.51 -4.34
N VAL A 205 -6.39 4.49 -3.81
CA VAL A 205 -6.96 3.13 -3.74
C VAL A 205 -8.12 3.09 -2.74
N ILE A 206 -7.96 3.67 -1.54
CA ILE A 206 -9.01 3.70 -0.51
C ILE A 206 -10.25 4.40 -1.03
N LEU A 207 -10.11 5.60 -1.61
CA LEU A 207 -11.22 6.38 -2.16
C LEU A 207 -11.94 5.69 -3.32
N SER A 208 -11.25 4.81 -4.06
CA SER A 208 -11.84 4.05 -5.17
C SER A 208 -12.38 2.68 -4.76
N THR A 209 -12.23 2.30 -3.49
CA THR A 209 -12.54 0.93 -3.04
C THR A 209 -13.44 0.88 -1.80
N PHE A 210 -13.17 1.71 -0.79
CA PHE A 210 -13.87 1.66 0.50
C PHE A 210 -14.78 2.89 0.70
N ASP A 211 -15.75 2.76 1.62
CA ASP A 211 -16.72 3.83 1.93
C ASP A 211 -16.50 4.43 3.33
N ASP A 212 -15.25 4.54 3.74
CA ASP A 212 -14.86 5.23 4.98
C ASP A 212 -13.56 6.01 4.78
N TYR A 213 -13.63 7.30 5.05
CA TYR A 213 -12.50 8.24 4.90
C TYR A 213 -11.96 8.72 6.24
N SER A 214 -12.48 8.20 7.35
CA SER A 214 -12.11 8.66 8.70
C SER A 214 -10.64 8.37 9.00
N LEU A 215 -10.14 7.21 8.54
CA LEU A 215 -8.76 6.80 8.73
C LEU A 215 -7.78 7.68 7.93
N ILE A 216 -8.18 8.12 6.72
CA ILE A 216 -7.40 9.08 5.91
C ILE A 216 -7.24 10.40 6.68
N ARG A 217 -8.36 10.98 7.15
CA ARG A 217 -8.35 12.23 7.92
C ARG A 217 -7.48 12.11 9.16
N ARG A 218 -7.70 11.05 9.94
CA ARG A 218 -6.95 10.77 11.15
C ARG A 218 -5.44 10.68 10.90
N SER A 219 -5.02 10.04 9.82
CA SER A 219 -3.61 9.90 9.44
C SER A 219 -2.99 11.24 9.03
N MET A 220 -3.69 12.02 8.21
CA MET A 220 -3.21 13.34 7.77
C MET A 220 -3.15 14.36 8.92
N ASP A 221 -4.15 14.36 9.80
CA ASP A 221 -4.20 15.26 10.95
C ASP A 221 -3.10 14.94 11.95
N TYR A 222 -2.85 13.65 12.23
CA TYR A 222 -1.79 13.23 13.13
C TYR A 222 -0.43 13.80 12.71
N VAL A 223 -0.06 13.69 11.43
CA VAL A 223 1.23 14.20 10.95
C VAL A 223 1.25 15.73 10.93
N ARG A 224 0.15 16.39 10.52
CA ARG A 224 0.04 17.85 10.56
C ARG A 224 0.26 18.40 11.98
N GLU A 225 -0.38 17.81 12.99
CA GLU A 225 -0.26 18.24 14.38
C GLU A 225 1.15 18.07 14.95
N GLN A 226 1.87 17.05 14.50
CA GLN A 226 3.27 16.82 14.86
C GLN A 226 4.26 17.71 14.12
N THR A 227 3.80 18.46 13.09
CA THR A 227 4.68 19.18 12.16
C THR A 227 4.27 20.65 12.02
N PRO A 228 4.44 21.47 13.08
CA PRO A 228 4.24 22.91 12.94
C PRO A 228 5.21 23.52 11.93
N LEU A 229 4.71 24.44 11.10
CA LEU A 229 5.53 25.16 10.14
C LEU A 229 6.66 25.96 10.88
N PRO A 230 7.83 26.07 10.29
CA PRO A 230 8.21 25.71 8.92
C PRO A 230 8.81 24.30 8.75
N ARG A 231 8.61 23.39 9.70
CA ARG A 231 9.13 22.03 9.59
C ARG A 231 8.44 21.26 8.45
N TYR A 232 9.14 20.29 7.89
CA TYR A 232 8.60 19.41 6.85
C TYR A 232 7.98 18.13 7.45
N MET A 233 6.85 17.72 6.93
CA MET A 233 6.22 16.44 7.28
C MET A 233 7.17 15.28 7.03
N ASN A 234 7.27 14.38 7.99
CA ASN A 234 8.24 13.27 7.99
C ASN A 234 9.72 13.73 7.75
N ASN A 235 10.05 14.99 8.04
CA ASN A 235 11.35 15.62 7.75
C ASN A 235 11.71 15.64 6.24
N MET A 236 10.72 15.43 5.35
CA MET A 236 10.90 15.44 3.89
C MET A 236 10.08 16.58 3.26
N MET A 237 10.75 17.43 2.51
CA MET A 237 10.13 18.59 1.86
C MET A 237 8.96 18.18 0.94
N SER A 238 9.14 17.15 0.11
CA SER A 238 8.11 16.63 -0.79
C SER A 238 6.87 16.11 -0.06
N TYR A 239 7.01 15.60 1.16
CA TYR A 239 5.89 15.04 1.92
C TYR A 239 4.92 16.13 2.42
N SER A 240 5.42 17.34 2.65
CA SER A 240 4.53 18.50 2.87
C SER A 240 3.79 18.93 1.60
N LEU A 241 4.38 18.76 0.40
CA LEU A 241 3.69 18.98 -0.88
C LEU A 241 2.60 17.94 -1.09
N TRP A 242 2.90 16.67 -0.81
CA TRP A 242 1.93 15.57 -0.88
C TRP A 242 0.76 15.77 0.07
N TRP A 243 0.96 16.35 1.24
CA TRP A 243 -0.15 16.65 2.14
C TRP A 243 -1.22 17.54 1.49
N VAL A 244 -0.84 18.58 0.76
CA VAL A 244 -1.78 19.44 0.03
C VAL A 244 -2.52 18.67 -1.06
N ILE A 245 -1.81 17.81 -1.79
CA ILE A 245 -2.37 16.98 -2.85
C ILE A 245 -3.36 15.97 -2.25
N ASN A 246 -3.02 15.35 -1.13
CA ASN A 246 -3.89 14.42 -0.39
C ASN A 246 -5.17 15.11 0.12
N GLN A 247 -5.06 16.35 0.63
CA GLN A 247 -6.23 17.16 1.03
C GLN A 247 -7.16 17.44 -0.16
N TYR A 248 -6.58 17.72 -1.34
CA TYR A 248 -7.34 17.90 -2.55
C TYR A 248 -8.08 16.61 -2.95
N ASP A 249 -7.38 15.48 -3.02
CA ASP A 249 -7.97 14.22 -3.43
C ASP A 249 -9.11 13.80 -2.49
N LEU A 250 -8.88 13.91 -1.17
CA LEU A 250 -9.91 13.62 -0.17
C LEU A 250 -11.11 14.54 -0.29
N TYR A 251 -10.88 15.86 -0.44
CA TYR A 251 -11.98 16.82 -0.54
C TYR A 251 -12.78 16.65 -1.83
N TRP A 252 -12.10 16.47 -2.97
CA TRP A 252 -12.77 16.24 -4.26
C TRP A 252 -13.68 15.01 -4.23
N HIS A 253 -13.26 13.96 -3.51
CA HIS A 253 -14.07 12.77 -3.36
C HIS A 253 -15.18 12.95 -2.32
N SER A 254 -14.85 13.39 -1.11
CA SER A 254 -15.78 13.39 0.04
C SER A 254 -16.72 14.59 0.10
N GLY A 255 -16.33 15.73 -0.43
CA GLY A 255 -17.06 17.01 -0.31
C GLY A 255 -17.12 17.59 1.12
N ASN A 256 -16.34 17.08 2.06
CA ASN A 256 -16.41 17.50 3.46
C ASN A 256 -15.77 18.89 3.66
N ILE A 257 -16.57 19.93 3.46
CA ILE A 257 -16.12 21.32 3.55
C ILE A 257 -15.73 21.74 4.99
N GLU A 258 -16.36 21.16 6.00
CA GLU A 258 -16.03 21.47 7.41
C GLU A 258 -14.61 20.98 7.74
N TYR A 259 -14.27 19.75 7.36
CA TYR A 259 -12.92 19.25 7.51
C TYR A 259 -11.89 20.10 6.73
N LEU A 260 -12.24 20.53 5.51
CA LEU A 260 -11.35 21.40 4.74
C LEU A 260 -11.13 22.75 5.41
N ARG A 261 -12.17 23.33 6.07
CA ARG A 261 -12.05 24.59 6.84
C ARG A 261 -11.06 24.47 7.99
N GLU A 262 -11.03 23.33 8.67
CA GLU A 262 -10.06 23.05 9.73
C GLU A 262 -8.59 23.06 9.25
N GLN A 263 -8.38 22.79 7.96
CA GLN A 263 -7.06 22.76 7.33
C GLN A 263 -6.59 24.13 6.81
N HIS A 264 -7.49 25.13 6.74
CA HIS A 264 -7.27 26.39 6.01
C HIS A 264 -5.99 27.12 6.40
N GLU A 265 -5.81 27.40 7.71
CA GLU A 265 -4.64 28.15 8.20
C GLU A 265 -3.32 27.45 7.85
N TYR A 266 -3.25 26.15 8.08
CA TYR A 266 -2.06 25.37 7.77
C TYR A 266 -1.80 25.31 6.25
N LEU A 267 -2.85 25.16 5.43
CA LEU A 267 -2.77 25.17 3.96
C LEU A 267 -2.18 26.49 3.45
N VAL A 268 -2.67 27.63 3.94
CA VAL A 268 -2.14 28.96 3.59
C VAL A 268 -0.67 29.06 3.97
N GLY A 269 -0.32 28.62 5.17
CA GLY A 269 1.08 28.63 5.64
C GLY A 269 2.01 27.77 4.76
N VAL A 270 1.57 26.60 4.33
CA VAL A 270 2.32 25.73 3.40
C VAL A 270 2.52 26.43 2.07
N VAL A 271 1.46 27.03 1.49
CA VAL A 271 1.53 27.74 0.20
C VAL A 271 2.56 28.86 0.24
N HIS A 272 2.53 29.71 1.27
CA HIS A 272 3.48 30.81 1.41
C HIS A 272 4.92 30.34 1.67
N HIS A 273 5.08 29.30 2.48
CA HIS A 273 6.40 28.71 2.75
C HIS A 273 7.08 28.22 1.47
N PHE A 274 6.34 27.45 0.65
CA PHE A 274 6.89 26.90 -0.59
C PHE A 274 7.02 27.91 -1.72
N ALA A 275 6.21 28.98 -1.75
CA ALA A 275 6.35 30.07 -2.69
C ALA A 275 7.71 30.77 -2.57
N GLY A 276 8.28 30.85 -1.35
CA GLY A 276 9.63 31.38 -1.11
C GLY A 276 10.76 30.53 -1.68
N MET A 277 10.46 29.32 -2.19
CA MET A 277 11.44 28.42 -2.81
C MET A 277 11.40 28.44 -4.35
N ILE A 278 10.66 29.37 -4.94
CA ILE A 278 10.61 29.58 -6.38
C ILE A 278 11.32 30.90 -6.68
N ASP A 279 12.36 30.84 -7.50
CA ASP A 279 13.08 32.05 -7.94
C ASP A 279 12.29 32.89 -8.96
N GLU A 280 12.84 34.03 -9.35
CA GLU A 280 12.21 34.96 -10.30
C GLU A 280 11.99 34.35 -11.68
N SER A 281 12.81 33.36 -12.07
CA SER A 281 12.68 32.62 -13.35
C SER A 281 11.63 31.51 -13.31
N GLY A 282 11.00 31.28 -12.17
CA GLY A 282 10.03 30.20 -11.96
C GLY A 282 10.63 28.85 -11.60
N ARG A 283 11.94 28.77 -11.32
CA ARG A 283 12.63 27.51 -10.96
C ARG A 283 12.48 27.21 -9.48
N THR A 284 12.35 25.94 -9.14
CA THR A 284 12.55 25.50 -7.76
C THR A 284 14.03 25.53 -7.39
N THR A 285 14.35 26.06 -6.21
CA THR A 285 15.74 26.33 -5.81
C THR A 285 16.41 25.17 -5.08
N ARG A 286 15.64 24.12 -4.74
CA ARG A 286 16.13 22.98 -3.97
C ARG A 286 15.62 21.66 -4.54
N PRO A 287 16.47 20.61 -4.62
CA PRO A 287 16.00 19.26 -4.91
C PRO A 287 15.12 18.75 -3.77
N CYS A 288 14.14 17.92 -4.09
CA CYS A 288 13.34 17.22 -3.09
C CYS A 288 13.36 15.71 -3.35
N PHE A 289 13.23 14.95 -2.28
CA PHE A 289 13.07 13.50 -2.37
C PHE A 289 11.78 13.19 -3.16
N LEU A 290 11.89 12.29 -4.11
CA LEU A 290 10.76 11.73 -4.87
C LEU A 290 10.59 10.26 -4.47
N ASP A 291 11.51 9.43 -4.92
CA ASP A 291 11.65 8.04 -4.52
C ASP A 291 13.15 7.70 -4.33
N TRP A 292 13.44 6.53 -3.83
CA TRP A 292 14.83 6.12 -3.59
C TRP A 292 15.66 6.00 -4.88
N PRO A 293 15.15 5.46 -6.00
CA PRO A 293 15.91 5.42 -7.24
C PRO A 293 16.35 6.80 -7.75
N THR A 294 15.56 7.85 -7.51
CA THR A 294 15.94 9.21 -7.91
C THR A 294 16.83 9.91 -6.90
N SER A 295 16.98 9.37 -5.68
CA SER A 295 17.77 10.01 -4.60
C SER A 295 19.23 10.21 -4.95
N GLU A 296 19.78 9.43 -5.86
CA GLU A 296 21.15 9.52 -6.36
C GLU A 296 21.29 10.42 -7.61
N ASN A 297 20.18 11.00 -8.10
CA ASN A 297 20.16 11.87 -9.27
C ASN A 297 19.59 13.26 -8.95
N PRO A 298 20.44 14.23 -8.54
CA PRO A 298 19.99 15.57 -8.18
C PRO A 298 19.26 16.32 -9.30
N GLU A 299 19.58 16.08 -10.57
CA GLU A 299 18.89 16.70 -11.72
C GLU A 299 17.47 16.18 -11.84
N ALA A 300 17.25 14.85 -11.68
CA ALA A 300 15.93 14.26 -11.66
C ALA A 300 15.12 14.72 -10.44
N GLN A 301 15.74 14.84 -9.26
CA GLN A 301 15.09 15.39 -8.07
C GLN A 301 14.64 16.84 -8.27
N LEU A 302 15.46 17.68 -8.92
CA LEU A 302 15.08 19.06 -9.25
C LEU A 302 13.94 19.09 -10.26
N ALA A 303 14.01 18.27 -11.32
CA ALA A 303 13.01 18.25 -12.36
C ALA A 303 11.66 17.73 -11.87
N GLY A 304 11.63 16.56 -11.21
CA GLY A 304 10.41 15.99 -10.64
C GLY A 304 9.87 16.83 -9.48
N GLY A 305 10.77 17.39 -8.64
CA GLY A 305 10.40 18.33 -7.59
C GLY A 305 9.69 19.56 -8.14
N HIS A 306 10.19 20.12 -9.24
CA HIS A 306 9.53 21.24 -9.94
C HIS A 306 8.09 20.87 -10.35
N GLY A 307 7.89 19.70 -10.94
CA GLY A 307 6.55 19.21 -11.28
C GLY A 307 5.67 19.03 -10.04
N LEU A 308 6.21 18.50 -8.94
CA LEU A 308 5.46 18.28 -7.70
C LEU A 308 5.01 19.61 -7.05
N PHE A 309 5.90 20.63 -7.02
CA PHE A 309 5.53 21.98 -6.58
C PHE A 309 4.41 22.57 -7.43
N ALA A 310 4.51 22.44 -8.75
CA ALA A 310 3.50 22.95 -9.67
C ALA A 310 2.14 22.26 -9.46
N LEU A 311 2.14 20.96 -9.23
CA LEU A 311 0.93 20.20 -8.91
C LEU A 311 0.34 20.64 -7.57
N MET A 312 1.16 20.81 -6.54
CA MET A 312 0.72 21.30 -5.23
C MET A 312 0.06 22.68 -5.32
N PHE A 313 0.67 23.65 -6.05
CA PHE A 313 0.08 24.97 -6.20
C PHE A 313 -1.25 24.96 -6.97
N ASP A 314 -1.39 24.10 -8.00
CA ASP A 314 -2.68 23.91 -8.66
C ASP A 314 -3.76 23.41 -7.71
N ARG A 315 -3.44 22.40 -6.91
CA ARG A 315 -4.36 21.81 -5.93
C ARG A 315 -4.71 22.79 -4.81
N ALA A 316 -3.70 23.47 -4.26
CA ALA A 316 -3.91 24.52 -3.26
C ALA A 316 -4.82 25.64 -3.75
N ALA A 317 -4.59 26.14 -4.97
CA ALA A 317 -5.42 27.20 -5.54
C ALA A 317 -6.91 26.83 -5.62
N ARG A 318 -7.20 25.58 -5.98
CA ARG A 318 -8.58 25.06 -6.05
C ARG A 318 -9.20 24.91 -4.67
N LEU A 319 -8.46 24.36 -3.70
CA LEU A 319 -8.93 24.23 -2.32
C LEU A 319 -9.23 25.59 -1.69
N LEU A 320 -8.32 26.57 -1.84
CA LEU A 320 -8.48 27.92 -1.32
C LEU A 320 -9.64 28.66 -1.98
N GLN A 321 -9.84 28.48 -3.30
CA GLN A 321 -11.02 28.99 -4.00
C GLN A 321 -12.31 28.45 -3.41
N THR A 322 -12.37 27.16 -3.12
CA THR A 322 -13.53 26.51 -2.50
C THR A 322 -13.81 27.06 -1.10
N LEU A 323 -12.75 27.36 -0.34
CA LEU A 323 -12.88 28.01 0.99
C LEU A 323 -13.28 29.49 0.92
N GLY A 324 -13.36 30.08 -0.27
CA GLY A 324 -13.64 31.50 -0.45
C GLY A 324 -12.43 32.42 -0.27
N ASP A 325 -11.25 31.86 -0.03
CA ASP A 325 -10.00 32.62 0.10
C ASP A 325 -9.42 32.94 -1.29
N MET A 326 -10.00 33.94 -1.91
CA MET A 326 -9.67 34.34 -3.29
C MET A 326 -8.27 34.93 -3.40
N GLU A 327 -7.77 35.59 -2.35
CA GLU A 327 -6.45 36.20 -2.32
C GLU A 327 -5.35 35.12 -2.38
N ASN A 328 -5.36 34.17 -1.45
CA ASN A 328 -4.39 33.08 -1.41
C ASN A 328 -4.58 32.09 -2.58
N SER A 329 -5.81 31.91 -3.08
CA SER A 329 -6.07 31.15 -4.30
C SER A 329 -5.37 31.78 -5.51
N GLN A 330 -5.50 33.10 -5.70
CA GLN A 330 -4.83 33.81 -6.79
C GLN A 330 -3.31 33.83 -6.61
N PHE A 331 -2.82 33.96 -5.39
CA PHE A 331 -1.39 33.87 -5.08
C PHE A 331 -0.82 32.49 -5.50
N ALA A 332 -1.50 31.39 -5.15
CA ALA A 332 -1.08 30.04 -5.54
C ALA A 332 -1.11 29.87 -7.08
N ARG A 333 -2.13 30.39 -7.76
CA ARG A 333 -2.20 30.40 -9.25
C ARG A 333 -1.02 31.13 -9.87
N ASN A 334 -0.66 32.29 -9.33
CA ASN A 334 0.47 33.09 -9.83
C ASN A 334 1.79 32.31 -9.66
N CYS A 335 1.98 31.62 -8.54
CA CYS A 335 3.12 30.72 -8.34
C CYS A 335 3.12 29.61 -9.41
N ARG A 336 2.01 28.92 -9.60
CA ARG A 336 1.85 27.89 -10.62
C ARG A 336 2.17 28.41 -12.02
N GLN A 337 1.63 29.57 -12.39
CA GLN A 337 1.85 30.21 -13.69
C GLN A 337 3.32 30.58 -13.90
N ARG A 338 3.97 31.13 -12.87
CA ARG A 338 5.41 31.46 -12.92
C ARG A 338 6.25 30.21 -13.17
N MET A 339 5.92 29.09 -12.55
CA MET A 339 6.62 27.82 -12.75
C MET A 339 6.48 27.25 -14.16
N GLN A 340 5.37 27.54 -14.86
CA GLN A 340 5.18 27.12 -16.25
C GLN A 340 6.16 27.78 -17.24
N ALA A 341 6.79 28.90 -16.86
CA ALA A 341 7.77 29.57 -17.69
C ALA A 341 9.11 28.82 -17.78
N PHE A 342 9.35 27.86 -16.86
CA PHE A 342 10.55 27.03 -16.83
C PHE A 342 10.20 25.57 -17.01
N VAL A 343 10.79 24.91 -18.01
CA VAL A 343 10.61 23.47 -18.27
C VAL A 343 11.96 22.78 -18.00
N PRO A 344 12.09 22.06 -16.87
CA PRO A 344 13.31 21.32 -16.58
C PRO A 344 13.44 20.09 -17.47
N ASP A 345 14.67 19.72 -17.79
CA ASP A 345 14.97 18.47 -18.49
C ASP A 345 14.97 17.29 -17.49
N CYS A 346 14.13 16.29 -17.72
CA CYS A 346 14.06 15.08 -16.88
C CYS A 346 15.24 14.11 -17.09
N LYS A 347 16.12 14.36 -18.09
CA LYS A 347 17.29 13.52 -18.39
C LYS A 347 16.99 12.03 -18.56
N GLY A 348 15.82 11.71 -19.12
CA GLY A 348 15.39 10.32 -19.29
C GLY A 348 14.93 9.63 -17.99
N ASN A 349 14.89 10.33 -16.86
CA ASN A 349 14.37 9.77 -15.62
C ASN A 349 12.84 9.69 -15.66
N LYS A 350 12.28 8.50 -15.46
CA LYS A 350 10.85 8.23 -15.59
C LYS A 350 10.03 8.83 -14.45
N THR A 351 10.55 8.86 -13.24
CA THR A 351 9.88 9.49 -12.08
C THR A 351 9.66 10.98 -12.35
N ALA A 352 10.72 11.69 -12.78
CA ALA A 352 10.63 13.10 -13.12
C ALA A 352 9.71 13.34 -14.33
N ALA A 353 9.82 12.52 -15.38
CA ALA A 353 8.98 12.62 -16.57
C ALA A 353 7.48 12.47 -16.24
N ALA A 354 7.13 11.50 -15.39
CA ALA A 354 5.74 11.27 -14.97
C ALA A 354 5.17 12.48 -14.24
N ILE A 355 5.86 13.03 -13.25
CA ILE A 355 5.37 14.16 -12.46
C ILE A 355 5.30 15.44 -13.31
N LEU A 356 6.27 15.70 -14.18
CA LEU A 356 6.22 16.85 -15.10
C LEU A 356 5.02 16.77 -16.04
N THR A 357 4.71 15.57 -16.56
CA THR A 357 3.55 15.34 -17.43
C THR A 357 2.25 15.55 -16.67
N LEU A 358 2.11 14.94 -15.48
CA LEU A 358 0.90 15.08 -14.65
C LEU A 358 0.68 16.50 -14.13
N ALA A 359 1.77 17.23 -13.88
CA ALA A 359 1.72 18.64 -13.51
C ALA A 359 1.40 19.56 -14.69
N GLY A 360 1.37 19.06 -15.93
CA GLY A 360 1.15 19.86 -17.14
C GLY A 360 2.26 20.90 -17.37
N ILE A 361 3.50 20.59 -16.96
CA ILE A 361 4.68 21.41 -17.27
C ILE A 361 5.16 21.11 -18.68
N THR A 362 5.26 19.83 -19.01
CA THR A 362 5.60 19.34 -20.36
C THR A 362 5.04 17.93 -20.54
N ASP A 363 4.79 17.54 -21.78
CA ASP A 363 4.51 16.16 -22.11
C ASP A 363 5.83 15.38 -22.31
N ALA A 364 6.17 14.56 -21.34
CA ALA A 364 7.34 13.67 -21.36
C ALA A 364 6.94 12.18 -21.45
N SER A 365 5.73 11.87 -21.92
CA SER A 365 5.20 10.49 -22.03
C SER A 365 6.04 9.58 -22.91
N ASN A 366 6.78 10.12 -23.87
CA ASN A 366 7.73 9.39 -24.70
C ASN A 366 8.87 8.74 -23.87
N VAL A 367 9.31 9.38 -22.76
CA VAL A 367 10.30 8.81 -21.85
C VAL A 367 9.74 7.57 -21.15
N LEU A 368 8.46 7.60 -20.81
CA LEU A 368 7.78 6.51 -20.11
C LEU A 368 7.57 5.29 -21.00
N THR A 369 7.26 5.50 -22.27
CA THR A 369 6.99 4.43 -23.24
C THR A 369 8.26 3.79 -23.81
N THR A 370 9.40 4.48 -23.74
CA THR A 370 10.70 3.92 -24.16
C THR A 370 11.16 2.90 -23.12
N ASP A 371 11.34 1.63 -23.52
CA ASP A 371 11.66 0.51 -22.62
C ASP A 371 10.79 0.56 -21.36
N CYS A 372 9.48 0.42 -21.55
CA CYS A 372 8.44 0.85 -20.60
C CYS A 372 8.58 0.27 -19.18
N THR A 373 9.25 -0.87 -19.00
CA THR A 373 9.44 -1.51 -17.69
C THR A 373 10.76 -1.19 -17.01
N ASN A 374 11.75 -0.64 -17.74
CA ASN A 374 13.02 -0.24 -17.15
C ASN A 374 12.86 1.09 -16.38
N GLY A 375 13.42 1.20 -15.17
CA GLY A 375 13.34 2.39 -14.34
C GLY A 375 11.97 2.64 -13.71
N VAL A 376 11.08 1.64 -13.70
CA VAL A 376 9.83 1.66 -12.93
C VAL A 376 10.18 1.43 -11.47
N SER A 377 9.62 2.24 -10.56
CA SER A 377 9.63 2.00 -9.12
C SER A 377 8.24 1.62 -8.62
N THR A 378 8.17 0.90 -7.53
CA THR A 378 6.88 0.50 -6.92
C THR A 378 6.06 1.69 -6.45
N PHE A 379 6.71 2.74 -5.96
CA PHE A 379 6.07 3.98 -5.51
C PHE A 379 5.60 4.85 -6.70
N TYR A 380 6.55 5.40 -7.46
CA TYR A 380 6.22 6.32 -8.56
C TYR A 380 5.69 5.60 -9.81
N GLY A 381 5.71 4.28 -9.83
CA GLY A 381 5.09 3.50 -10.89
C GLY A 381 3.62 3.83 -11.11
N TYR A 382 2.87 4.15 -10.06
CA TYR A 382 1.49 4.64 -10.18
C TYR A 382 1.40 5.90 -11.07
N TYR A 383 2.24 6.90 -10.80
CA TYR A 383 2.26 8.14 -11.58
C TYR A 383 2.77 7.92 -13.00
N MET A 384 3.70 6.98 -13.18
CA MET A 384 4.15 6.56 -14.51
C MET A 384 3.02 5.92 -15.31
N LEU A 385 2.19 5.07 -14.68
CA LEU A 385 1.00 4.50 -15.33
C LEU A 385 0.02 5.60 -15.75
N LEU A 386 -0.22 6.60 -14.90
CA LEU A 386 -1.15 7.71 -15.19
C LEU A 386 -0.67 8.61 -16.34
N ALA A 387 0.64 8.78 -16.52
CA ALA A 387 1.25 9.73 -17.43
C ALA A 387 1.59 9.14 -18.80
N GLN A 388 1.14 7.93 -19.13
CA GLN A 388 1.39 7.27 -20.41
C GLN A 388 0.11 6.68 -21.00
N PRO A 389 0.10 6.29 -22.30
CA PRO A 389 -1.05 5.63 -22.91
C PRO A 389 -1.44 4.35 -22.16
N VAL A 390 -2.75 4.10 -22.03
CA VAL A 390 -3.27 2.92 -21.27
C VAL A 390 -2.71 1.60 -21.79
N GLN A 391 -2.54 1.45 -23.10
CA GLN A 391 -1.93 0.24 -23.69
C GLN A 391 -0.53 -0.04 -23.12
N SER A 392 0.32 0.98 -23.05
CA SER A 392 1.68 0.86 -22.49
C SER A 392 1.63 0.63 -20.97
N ALA A 393 0.72 1.29 -20.27
CA ALA A 393 0.54 1.12 -18.83
C ALA A 393 0.09 -0.31 -18.48
N LEU A 394 -0.82 -0.91 -19.23
CA LEU A 394 -1.24 -2.32 -19.05
C LEU A 394 -0.08 -3.28 -19.26
N GLU A 395 0.78 -3.02 -20.25
CA GLU A 395 1.99 -3.84 -20.48
C GLU A 395 2.97 -3.73 -19.29
N VAL A 396 3.19 -2.52 -18.76
CA VAL A 396 3.99 -2.33 -17.53
C VAL A 396 3.38 -3.11 -16.36
N MET A 397 2.07 -3.03 -16.16
CA MET A 397 1.40 -3.78 -15.08
C MET A 397 1.61 -5.29 -15.22
N ARG A 398 1.38 -5.85 -16.42
CA ARG A 398 1.54 -7.29 -16.67
C ARG A 398 2.95 -7.77 -16.39
N ARG A 399 3.96 -7.00 -16.81
CA ARG A 399 5.35 -7.39 -16.67
C ARG A 399 5.91 -7.09 -15.29
N TYR A 400 5.70 -5.90 -14.75
CA TYR A 400 6.32 -5.46 -13.52
C TYR A 400 5.58 -6.00 -12.27
N TRP A 401 4.33 -5.62 -12.06
CA TRP A 401 3.53 -6.14 -10.93
C TRP A 401 3.19 -7.62 -11.10
N GLY A 402 2.93 -8.04 -12.33
CA GLY A 402 2.69 -9.44 -12.62
C GLY A 402 3.89 -10.34 -12.32
N ALA A 403 5.14 -9.87 -12.48
CA ALA A 403 6.31 -10.67 -12.10
C ALA A 403 6.35 -10.94 -10.60
N MET A 404 5.99 -9.98 -9.73
CA MET A 404 5.88 -10.24 -8.30
C MET A 404 4.90 -11.39 -8.01
N LEU A 405 3.74 -11.42 -8.71
CA LEU A 405 2.75 -12.50 -8.57
C LEU A 405 3.30 -13.86 -9.02
N ASP A 406 4.09 -13.90 -10.09
CA ASP A 406 4.71 -15.13 -10.61
C ASP A 406 5.74 -15.72 -9.62
N TYR A 407 6.31 -14.87 -8.78
CA TYR A 407 7.30 -15.25 -7.76
C TYR A 407 6.72 -15.35 -6.36
N GLY A 408 5.40 -15.57 -6.24
CA GLY A 408 4.73 -15.92 -5.00
C GLY A 408 4.14 -14.77 -4.20
N ALA A 409 4.16 -13.53 -4.72
CA ALA A 409 3.57 -12.38 -4.04
C ALA A 409 2.06 -12.56 -3.81
N THR A 410 1.61 -12.25 -2.60
CA THR A 410 0.21 -12.10 -2.22
C THR A 410 -0.14 -10.66 -1.85
N THR A 411 0.88 -9.82 -1.77
CA THR A 411 0.88 -8.37 -1.61
C THR A 411 1.98 -7.78 -2.48
N PHE A 412 1.95 -6.47 -2.75
CA PHE A 412 3.00 -5.81 -3.53
C PHE A 412 4.08 -5.23 -2.62
N TRP A 413 5.31 -5.31 -3.13
CA TRP A 413 6.54 -5.12 -2.39
C TRP A 413 6.99 -3.65 -2.36
N GLU A 414 7.78 -3.30 -1.37
CA GLU A 414 8.34 -1.97 -1.16
C GLU A 414 9.28 -1.54 -2.30
N ASP A 415 10.10 -2.46 -2.79
CA ASP A 415 10.99 -2.27 -3.93
C ASP A 415 10.96 -3.51 -4.83
N PHE A 416 11.20 -3.33 -6.10
CA PHE A 416 11.27 -4.42 -7.06
C PHE A 416 12.00 -4.00 -8.34
N ASN A 417 12.76 -4.94 -8.89
CA ASN A 417 13.38 -4.80 -10.21
C ASN A 417 13.24 -6.10 -10.99
N LEU A 418 12.82 -5.99 -12.25
CA LEU A 418 12.67 -7.17 -13.13
C LEU A 418 13.96 -7.95 -13.34
N ASP A 419 15.11 -7.34 -13.15
CA ASP A 419 16.38 -8.06 -13.25
C ASP A 419 16.59 -9.08 -12.13
N TRP A 420 15.96 -8.88 -10.98
CA TRP A 420 16.07 -9.78 -9.84
C TRP A 420 15.49 -11.18 -10.11
N VAL A 421 14.45 -11.25 -10.95
CA VAL A 421 13.78 -12.53 -11.24
C VAL A 421 14.47 -13.38 -12.32
N LYS A 422 15.56 -12.89 -12.94
CA LYS A 422 16.23 -13.62 -14.02
C LYS A 422 16.77 -14.99 -13.59
N ASN A 423 17.21 -15.12 -12.33
CA ASN A 423 17.75 -16.37 -11.78
C ASN A 423 17.22 -16.68 -10.38
N ALA A 424 16.13 -16.05 -9.94
CA ALA A 424 15.65 -16.17 -8.58
C ALA A 424 14.74 -17.38 -8.33
N SER A 425 14.63 -17.77 -7.05
CA SER A 425 13.60 -18.67 -6.55
C SER A 425 12.38 -17.86 -6.08
N PRO A 426 11.15 -18.43 -6.17
CA PRO A 426 9.96 -17.81 -5.57
C PRO A 426 10.12 -17.61 -4.05
N ILE A 427 9.46 -16.57 -3.52
CA ILE A 427 9.53 -16.24 -2.08
C ILE A 427 8.82 -17.25 -1.18
N ASP A 428 7.95 -18.07 -1.73
CA ASP A 428 7.11 -19.03 -1.02
C ASP A 428 7.62 -20.49 -1.09
N GLU A 429 8.82 -20.67 -1.61
CA GLU A 429 9.50 -21.97 -1.67
C GLU A 429 10.85 -21.92 -0.92
N LEU A 430 11.34 -23.10 -0.53
CA LEU A 430 12.67 -23.19 0.04
C LEU A 430 13.73 -22.73 -0.98
N PRO A 431 14.79 -22.02 -0.55
CA PRO A 431 15.85 -21.59 -1.44
C PRO A 431 16.45 -22.74 -2.26
N VAL A 432 16.57 -22.57 -3.56
CA VAL A 432 17.10 -23.58 -4.48
C VAL A 432 18.59 -23.34 -4.67
N PRO A 433 19.47 -24.36 -4.46
CA PRO A 433 20.89 -24.21 -4.70
C PRO A 433 21.21 -23.72 -6.12
N GLY A 434 22.04 -22.69 -6.25
CA GLY A 434 22.43 -22.09 -7.52
C GLY A 434 21.44 -21.05 -8.08
N LYS A 435 20.36 -20.77 -7.37
CA LYS A 435 19.47 -19.63 -7.64
C LYS A 435 19.61 -18.54 -6.58
N ASP A 436 19.33 -17.34 -6.98
CA ASP A 436 19.29 -16.20 -6.07
C ASP A 436 18.04 -16.27 -5.18
N ASP A 437 18.15 -15.84 -3.96
CA ASP A 437 17.03 -15.68 -3.02
C ASP A 437 16.43 -14.29 -3.23
N LEU A 438 15.23 -14.24 -3.77
CA LEU A 438 14.59 -13.00 -4.20
C LEU A 438 14.36 -11.99 -3.05
N HIS A 439 14.20 -12.46 -1.82
CA HIS A 439 14.04 -11.58 -0.67
C HIS A 439 15.38 -11.22 -0.02
N LYS A 440 16.28 -12.20 0.12
CA LYS A 440 17.52 -12.04 0.90
C LYS A 440 18.66 -11.38 0.13
N ASP A 441 18.80 -11.68 -1.16
CA ASP A 441 19.99 -11.31 -1.92
C ASP A 441 19.84 -9.97 -2.66
N PHE A 442 18.63 -9.41 -2.70
CA PHE A 442 18.31 -8.17 -3.40
C PHE A 442 17.87 -7.05 -2.47
N GLY A 443 17.46 -5.94 -3.07
CA GLY A 443 17.09 -4.70 -2.39
C GLY A 443 18.21 -3.67 -2.40
N ASN A 444 17.81 -2.40 -2.31
CA ASN A 444 18.72 -1.27 -2.34
C ASN A 444 18.37 -0.29 -1.21
N TYR A 445 19.23 0.72 -1.02
CA TYR A 445 19.01 1.81 -0.08
C TYR A 445 18.80 1.32 1.36
N CYS A 446 17.66 1.65 1.97
CA CYS A 446 17.32 1.24 3.34
C CYS A 446 16.66 -0.14 3.43
N TYR A 447 16.26 -0.76 2.30
CA TYR A 447 15.58 -2.05 2.26
C TYR A 447 16.41 -3.17 1.59
N LYS A 448 17.61 -3.38 2.13
CA LYS A 448 18.49 -4.45 1.66
C LYS A 448 18.14 -5.78 2.33
N GLY A 449 18.12 -6.85 1.53
CA GLY A 449 17.93 -8.20 2.01
C GLY A 449 16.61 -8.36 2.78
N LEU A 450 16.60 -9.16 3.82
CA LEU A 450 15.39 -9.49 4.61
C LEU A 450 14.75 -8.30 5.31
N ARG A 451 15.39 -7.14 5.34
CA ARG A 451 14.78 -5.88 5.81
C ARG A 451 13.71 -5.34 4.84
N HIS A 452 13.83 -5.68 3.56
CA HIS A 452 12.86 -5.33 2.53
C HIS A 452 11.45 -5.80 2.93
N SER A 453 10.43 -4.95 2.81
CA SER A 453 9.04 -5.33 3.07
C SER A 453 8.37 -5.86 1.82
N LEU A 454 7.68 -6.99 1.95
CA LEU A 454 6.91 -7.60 0.86
C LEU A 454 5.42 -7.19 0.88
N CYS A 455 5.04 -6.29 1.80
CA CYS A 455 3.72 -5.65 1.82
C CYS A 455 3.88 -4.15 2.12
N HIS A 456 3.78 -3.32 1.08
CA HIS A 456 3.96 -1.87 1.20
C HIS A 456 2.88 -1.11 0.43
N GLY A 457 2.18 -0.19 1.11
CA GLY A 457 0.97 0.45 0.60
C GLY A 457 1.17 1.25 -0.68
N TRP A 458 2.30 1.96 -0.83
CA TRP A 458 2.57 2.74 -2.04
C TRP A 458 2.58 1.92 -3.34
N SER A 459 2.79 0.60 -3.25
CA SER A 459 2.82 -0.30 -4.41
C SER A 459 1.42 -0.66 -4.93
N GLY A 460 0.36 -0.28 -4.20
CA GLY A 460 -1.04 -0.57 -4.53
C GLY A 460 -1.61 0.29 -5.65
N GLY A 461 -0.89 1.31 -6.13
CA GLY A 461 -1.35 2.26 -7.15
C GLY A 461 -2.01 1.70 -8.40
N PRO A 462 -1.66 0.49 -8.91
CA PRO A 462 -2.36 -0.13 -10.04
C PRO A 462 -3.88 -0.22 -9.89
N ALA A 463 -4.40 -0.44 -8.68
CA ALA A 463 -5.85 -0.50 -8.47
C ALA A 463 -6.53 0.84 -8.76
N ALA A 464 -5.97 1.95 -8.29
CA ALA A 464 -6.49 3.29 -8.57
C ALA A 464 -6.36 3.63 -10.07
N PHE A 465 -5.23 3.31 -10.71
CA PHE A 465 -5.04 3.50 -12.14
C PHE A 465 -6.14 2.83 -12.97
N LEU A 466 -6.51 1.60 -12.66
CA LEU A 466 -7.56 0.86 -13.39
C LEU A 466 -8.92 1.56 -13.29
N MET A 467 -9.23 2.13 -12.14
CA MET A 467 -10.47 2.90 -11.96
C MET A 467 -10.43 4.25 -12.70
N GLU A 468 -9.31 4.95 -12.63
CA GLU A 468 -9.15 6.29 -13.16
C GLU A 468 -8.96 6.34 -14.68
N LYS A 469 -8.26 5.35 -15.25
CA LYS A 469 -7.91 5.35 -16.67
C LYS A 469 -8.65 4.30 -17.47
N VAL A 470 -8.71 3.04 -16.98
CA VAL A 470 -9.38 1.98 -17.74
C VAL A 470 -10.90 2.13 -17.69
N LEU A 471 -11.48 2.35 -16.49
CA LEU A 471 -12.88 2.75 -16.37
C LEU A 471 -13.12 4.23 -16.64
N GLY A 472 -12.04 5.03 -16.65
CA GLY A 472 -12.07 6.43 -17.05
C GLY A 472 -12.74 7.37 -16.07
N VAL A 473 -12.76 7.06 -14.76
CA VAL A 473 -13.46 7.87 -13.77
C VAL A 473 -12.63 9.08 -13.36
N SER A 474 -13.17 10.26 -13.52
CA SER A 474 -12.61 11.50 -12.96
C SER A 474 -13.72 12.32 -12.27
N ILE A 475 -13.42 12.85 -11.09
CA ILE A 475 -14.34 13.68 -10.32
C ILE A 475 -14.26 15.12 -10.85
N ALA A 476 -15.36 15.61 -11.42
CA ALA A 476 -15.43 16.95 -12.01
C ALA A 476 -15.73 18.03 -10.97
N GLU A 477 -16.51 17.71 -9.93
CA GLU A 477 -16.91 18.63 -8.86
C GLU A 477 -16.70 17.99 -7.47
N PRO A 478 -16.39 18.79 -6.44
CA PRO A 478 -16.22 18.28 -5.09
C PRO A 478 -17.40 17.45 -4.59
N GLY A 479 -17.12 16.42 -3.79
CA GLY A 479 -18.13 15.50 -3.26
C GLY A 479 -18.57 14.43 -4.25
N ALA A 480 -17.85 14.27 -5.38
CA ALA A 480 -18.18 13.32 -6.44
C ALA A 480 -19.65 13.44 -6.97
N GLY A 481 -20.25 14.63 -6.81
CA GLY A 481 -21.58 14.91 -7.34
C GLY A 481 -21.64 15.04 -8.87
N SER A 482 -20.48 15.18 -9.53
CA SER A 482 -20.34 15.19 -10.98
C SER A 482 -19.11 14.37 -11.39
N LEU A 483 -19.29 13.39 -12.26
CA LEU A 483 -18.23 12.54 -12.78
C LEU A 483 -18.10 12.70 -14.31
N LEU A 484 -16.85 12.78 -14.74
CA LEU A 484 -16.45 12.58 -16.13
C LEU A 484 -16.07 11.09 -16.31
N ILE A 485 -16.67 10.43 -17.28
CA ILE A 485 -16.41 9.02 -17.59
C ILE A 485 -15.86 8.92 -19.00
N GLN A 486 -14.59 8.54 -19.12
CA GLN A 486 -13.86 8.38 -20.37
C GLN A 486 -13.08 7.06 -20.36
N PRO A 487 -13.73 5.90 -20.56
CA PRO A 487 -13.08 4.60 -20.49
C PRO A 487 -12.07 4.41 -21.62
N GLU A 488 -10.90 3.88 -21.28
CA GLU A 488 -9.85 3.56 -22.23
C GLU A 488 -9.38 2.12 -22.04
N LEU A 489 -9.77 1.22 -22.95
CA LEU A 489 -9.53 -0.22 -22.78
C LEU A 489 -8.11 -0.68 -23.14
N GLY A 490 -7.30 0.14 -23.87
CA GLY A 490 -6.05 -0.35 -24.42
C GLY A 490 -6.30 -1.58 -25.30
N ASP A 491 -5.71 -2.72 -24.95
CA ASP A 491 -5.92 -4.01 -25.64
C ASP A 491 -6.99 -4.91 -25.01
N LEU A 492 -7.64 -4.48 -23.94
CA LEU A 492 -8.70 -5.24 -23.29
C LEU A 492 -9.96 -5.30 -24.14
N GLU A 493 -10.68 -6.44 -24.11
CA GLU A 493 -11.96 -6.62 -24.79
C GLU A 493 -13.10 -5.95 -24.03
N TYR A 494 -13.03 -5.98 -22.71
CA TYR A 494 -13.97 -5.28 -21.84
C TYR A 494 -13.33 -4.89 -20.51
N ALA A 495 -13.91 -3.90 -19.87
CA ALA A 495 -13.72 -3.61 -18.46
C ALA A 495 -15.07 -3.21 -17.84
N LYS A 496 -15.28 -3.61 -16.59
CA LYS A 496 -16.42 -3.22 -15.77
C LYS A 496 -16.00 -3.01 -14.33
N GLY A 497 -16.74 -2.17 -13.61
CA GLY A 497 -16.42 -1.92 -12.22
C GLY A 497 -17.49 -1.11 -11.50
N VAL A 498 -17.21 -0.86 -10.24
CA VAL A 498 -18.03 -0.06 -9.33
C VAL A 498 -17.14 0.98 -8.69
N PHE A 499 -17.48 2.25 -8.82
CA PHE A 499 -16.77 3.36 -8.19
C PHE A 499 -17.61 3.90 -7.04
N PRO A 500 -17.10 3.92 -5.79
CA PRO A 500 -17.82 4.48 -4.66
C PRO A 500 -17.88 6.00 -4.72
N THR A 501 -19.02 6.56 -4.35
CA THR A 501 -19.19 8.01 -4.12
C THR A 501 -19.98 8.22 -2.83
N PRO A 502 -19.92 9.41 -2.20
CA PRO A 502 -20.75 9.73 -1.04
C PRO A 502 -22.27 9.65 -1.31
N HIS A 503 -22.66 9.64 -2.57
CA HIS A 503 -24.06 9.52 -3.01
C HIS A 503 -24.50 8.08 -3.31
N GLY A 504 -23.55 7.14 -3.23
CA GLY A 504 -23.73 5.73 -3.55
C GLY A 504 -22.85 5.25 -4.72
N PRO A 505 -22.88 3.95 -5.03
CA PRO A 505 -21.99 3.35 -6.02
C PRO A 505 -22.38 3.68 -7.47
N VAL A 506 -21.40 4.04 -8.28
CA VAL A 506 -21.54 4.19 -9.73
C VAL A 506 -21.02 2.95 -10.43
N ARG A 507 -21.86 2.27 -11.20
CA ARG A 507 -21.51 1.07 -11.97
C ARG A 507 -21.17 1.46 -13.40
N ILE A 508 -20.04 0.98 -13.89
CA ILE A 508 -19.52 1.31 -15.22
C ILE A 508 -19.17 0.01 -15.92
N SER A 509 -19.57 -0.12 -17.19
CA SER A 509 -19.09 -1.19 -18.04
C SER A 509 -18.81 -0.68 -19.45
N LYS A 510 -17.72 -1.14 -20.05
CA LYS A 510 -17.29 -0.81 -21.40
C LYS A 510 -16.84 -2.07 -22.11
N LYS A 511 -17.38 -2.31 -23.31
CA LYS A 511 -16.87 -3.30 -24.25
C LYS A 511 -16.26 -2.60 -25.46
N ARG A 512 -15.29 -3.26 -26.06
CA ARG A 512 -14.64 -2.78 -27.28
C ARG A 512 -15.68 -2.57 -28.39
N GLY A 513 -15.67 -1.41 -29.02
CA GLY A 513 -16.63 -1.03 -30.08
C GLY A 513 -18.03 -0.65 -29.61
N GLU A 514 -18.35 -0.77 -28.31
CA GLU A 514 -19.65 -0.36 -27.75
C GLU A 514 -19.53 0.95 -26.96
N LYS A 515 -20.64 1.68 -26.79
CA LYS A 515 -20.69 2.82 -25.86
C LYS A 515 -20.65 2.32 -24.40
N PRO A 516 -20.06 3.10 -23.48
CA PRO A 516 -20.07 2.72 -22.07
C PRO A 516 -21.49 2.70 -21.52
N GLN A 517 -21.79 1.74 -20.68
CA GLN A 517 -23.04 1.65 -19.91
C GLN A 517 -22.74 2.09 -18.48
N ILE A 518 -23.53 3.03 -17.96
CA ILE A 518 -23.32 3.63 -16.66
C ILE A 518 -24.64 3.62 -15.89
N ILE A 519 -24.60 3.15 -14.65
CA ILE A 519 -25.70 3.22 -13.69
C ILE A 519 -25.19 4.04 -12.50
N ALA A 520 -25.76 5.21 -12.30
CA ALA A 520 -25.39 6.13 -11.22
C ALA A 520 -26.59 6.32 -10.27
N PRO A 521 -26.34 6.57 -8.97
CA PRO A 521 -27.40 6.96 -8.04
C PRO A 521 -27.91 8.36 -8.32
N ASP A 522 -29.10 8.68 -7.78
CA ASP A 522 -29.63 10.05 -7.81
C ASP A 522 -28.63 10.99 -7.10
N GLY A 523 -28.40 12.18 -7.70
CA GLY A 523 -27.45 13.17 -7.20
C GLY A 523 -26.05 13.07 -7.78
N VAL A 524 -25.73 12.07 -8.62
CA VAL A 524 -24.47 12.01 -9.38
C VAL A 524 -24.72 12.32 -10.84
N LYS A 525 -24.21 13.46 -11.30
CA LYS A 525 -24.25 13.84 -12.71
C LYS A 525 -23.13 13.14 -13.48
N ILE A 526 -23.49 12.48 -14.57
CA ILE A 526 -22.53 11.78 -15.43
C ILE A 526 -22.34 12.54 -16.74
N THR A 527 -21.10 12.81 -17.09
CA THR A 527 -20.72 13.31 -18.42
C THR A 527 -19.81 12.26 -19.08
N ILE A 528 -20.27 11.69 -20.18
CA ILE A 528 -19.48 10.75 -20.99
C ILE A 528 -18.69 11.55 -22.01
N VAL A 529 -17.36 11.31 -22.06
CA VAL A 529 -16.48 11.89 -23.06
C VAL A 529 -16.15 10.80 -24.07
N ASP A 530 -16.64 10.94 -25.28
CA ASP A 530 -16.26 10.09 -26.42
C ASP A 530 -14.91 10.57 -26.99
N LYS A 531 -13.95 9.63 -27.17
CA LYS A 531 -12.72 9.89 -27.95
C LYS A 531 -12.96 9.68 -29.40
#